data_f780ac7084443c0ce112fc389e4d2463
#
_entry.id   f780ac7084443c0ce112fc389e4d2463
#
_cell.length_a   1.000
_cell.length_b   1.000
_cell.length_c   1.000
_cell.angle_alpha   90.00
_cell.angle_beta   90.00
_cell.angle_gamma   90.00
#
_symmetry.space_group_name_H-M   'P 1'
#
loop_
_entity.id
_entity.type
_entity.pdbx_description
1 polymer ?
#
loop_
_entity_poly.entity_id
_entity_poly.type
_entity_poly.pdbx_seq_one_letter_code
_entity_poly.pdbx_strand_id
1 'polypeptide(L)'
;MAHMTKMLRSRYSGGTQPATKMYAELAKPFESIESAHEFVALLEESIQEAVEDVREHLRDAEGASDERQVRALNLALYKLTQLAGQMHKSRRALNDLRSIRRLLFTERGDD
;
A
#
# COMPACT_ATOMS: atom_id res chain seq x y z
N MET A 1 -15.50 -31.30 7.22
CA MET A 1 -15.58 -31.03 7.32
C MET A 1 -15.75 -30.43 7.55
N ALA A 2 -15.86 -30.56 7.43
CA ALA A 2 -16.29 -30.00 7.66
C ALA A 2 -16.08 -29.14 7.70
N HIS A 3 -16.07 -29.14 7.53
CA HIS A 3 -16.14 -28.40 7.63
C HIS A 3 -16.23 -27.62 7.23
N MET A 4 -16.23 -27.82 6.77
CA MET A 4 -16.60 -27.28 6.39
C MET A 4 -17.21 -26.78 6.17
N THR A 5 -17.56 -27.12 6.01
CA THR A 5 -18.46 -26.78 5.91
C THR A 5 -18.91 -25.99 6.42
N LYS A 6 -18.96 -26.02 6.80
CA LYS A 6 -19.53 -25.44 7.28
C LYS A 6 -19.56 -24.30 7.31
N MET A 7 -19.10 -23.99 7.20
CA MET A 7 -19.19 -23.05 7.12
C MET A 7 -19.91 -22.56 6.46
N LEU A 8 -20.34 -22.85 5.97
CA LEU A 8 -21.09 -22.52 5.31
C LEU A 8 -22.30 -22.41 5.61
N ARG A 9 -22.87 -22.94 6.13
CA ARG A 9 -23.97 -22.97 6.43
C ARG A 9 -24.44 -22.06 7.17
N SER A 10 -23.98 -21.81 7.86
CA SER A 10 -24.41 -20.97 8.69
C SER A 10 -24.77 -19.83 8.08
N ARG A 11 -24.35 -19.50 7.10
CA ARG A 11 -24.63 -18.41 6.59
C ARG A 11 -25.93 -18.21 6.37
N TYR A 12 -26.64 -18.97 6.31
CA TYR A 12 -27.89 -18.68 6.07
C TYR A 12 -28.69 -18.72 7.09
N SER A 13 -28.29 -18.96 8.02
CA SER A 13 -29.05 -19.02 8.98
C SER A 13 -29.81 -18.01 9.11
N GLY A 14 -30.38 -17.78 8.64
CA GLY A 14 -31.20 -16.98 8.73
C GLY A 14 -31.28 -15.94 9.41
N GLY A 15 -31.48 -15.76 10.23
CA GLY A 15 -31.66 -14.74 10.91
C GLY A 15 -30.86 -13.64 10.70
N THR A 16 -29.82 -13.76 10.18
CA THR A 16 -29.00 -12.73 10.06
C THR A 16 -29.44 -11.68 9.23
N GLN A 17 -29.11 -10.45 9.50
CA GLN A 17 -29.48 -9.40 8.66
C GLN A 17 -28.56 -9.34 7.53
N PRO A 18 -28.99 -9.58 6.34
CA PRO A 18 -28.12 -9.63 5.17
C PRO A 18 -27.36 -8.33 4.97
N ALA A 19 -28.01 -7.21 5.20
CA ALA A 19 -27.35 -5.95 4.98
C ALA A 19 -26.19 -5.75 5.94
N THR A 20 -26.40 -6.08 7.19
CA THR A 20 -25.34 -5.93 8.18
C THR A 20 -24.16 -6.82 7.87
N LYS A 21 -24.47 -8.04 7.47
CA LYS A 21 -23.42 -8.96 7.14
C LYS A 21 -22.63 -8.49 5.94
N MET A 22 -23.30 -7.94 4.95
CA MET A 22 -22.66 -7.46 3.78
C MET A 22 -21.71 -6.33 4.11
N TYR A 23 -22.11 -5.40 4.96
CA TYR A 23 -21.24 -4.31 5.33
C TYR A 23 -20.03 -4.82 6.10
N ALA A 24 -20.23 -5.79 6.97
CA ALA A 24 -19.10 -6.33 7.72
C ALA A 24 -18.10 -7.00 6.79
N GLU A 25 -18.58 -7.68 5.78
CA GLU A 25 -17.70 -8.33 4.84
C GLU A 25 -16.99 -7.34 3.96
N LEU A 26 -17.67 -6.27 3.58
CA LEU A 26 -17.03 -5.25 2.78
C LEU A 26 -15.97 -4.49 3.56
N ALA A 27 -16.12 -4.40 4.87
CA ALA A 27 -15.16 -3.66 5.66
C ALA A 27 -13.78 -4.31 5.69
N LYS A 28 -13.74 -5.63 5.60
CA LYS A 28 -12.46 -6.33 5.70
C LYS A 28 -11.44 -5.93 4.65
N PRO A 29 -11.79 -5.95 3.36
CA PRO A 29 -10.82 -5.53 2.37
C PRO A 29 -10.40 -4.08 2.56
N PHE A 30 -11.29 -3.23 3.04
CA PHE A 30 -10.91 -1.83 3.23
C PHE A 30 -10.03 -1.64 4.45
N GLU A 31 -10.11 -2.54 5.44
CA GLU A 31 -9.17 -2.51 6.53
C GLU A 31 -7.78 -2.90 6.03
N SER A 32 -7.72 -3.89 5.13
CA SER A 32 -6.45 -4.26 4.55
C SER A 32 -5.87 -3.13 3.71
N ILE A 33 -6.73 -2.40 3.01
CA ILE A 33 -6.29 -1.26 2.22
C ILE A 33 -5.72 -0.17 3.13
N GLU A 34 -6.32 0.02 4.30
CA GLU A 34 -5.82 1.01 5.24
C GLU A 34 -4.42 0.63 5.70
N SER A 35 -4.23 -0.65 6.04
CA SER A 35 -2.91 -1.13 6.43
C SER A 35 -1.90 -1.00 5.30
N ALA A 36 -2.33 -1.29 4.09
CA ALA A 36 -1.45 -1.15 2.93
C ALA A 36 -1.06 0.30 2.72
N HIS A 37 -2.00 1.22 2.93
CA HIS A 37 -1.71 2.64 2.77
C HIS A 37 -0.63 3.08 3.76
N GLU A 38 -0.73 2.63 5.00
CA GLU A 38 0.27 2.95 6.00
C GLU A 38 1.62 2.34 5.64
N PHE A 39 1.59 1.10 5.16
CA PHE A 39 2.82 0.44 4.79
C PHE A 39 3.51 1.13 3.62
N VAL A 40 2.74 1.52 2.62
CA VAL A 40 3.30 2.20 1.46
C VAL A 40 3.88 3.55 1.86
N ALA A 41 3.24 4.26 2.79
CA ALA A 41 3.77 5.53 3.26
C ALA A 41 5.14 5.36 3.92
N LEU A 42 5.28 4.33 4.75
CA LEU A 42 6.55 4.04 5.39
C LEU A 42 7.60 3.62 4.37
N LEU A 43 7.19 2.82 3.39
CA LEU A 43 8.08 2.38 2.36
C LEU A 43 8.57 3.57 1.53
N GLU A 44 7.68 4.50 1.25
CA GLU A 44 8.05 5.69 0.51
C GLU A 44 9.12 6.49 1.26
N GLU A 45 8.98 6.61 2.57
CA GLU A 45 9.99 7.27 3.38
C GLU A 45 11.33 6.57 3.30
N SER A 46 11.32 5.24 3.40
CA SER A 46 12.54 4.47 3.33
C SER A 46 13.22 4.64 1.97
N ILE A 47 12.43 4.69 0.91
CA ILE A 47 13.00 4.87 -0.41
C ILE A 47 13.63 6.25 -0.54
N GLN A 48 13.01 7.28 0.03
CA GLN A 48 13.59 8.62 -0.01
C GLN A 48 14.91 8.66 0.74
N GLU A 49 15.00 7.98 1.87
CA GLU A 49 16.25 7.90 2.60
C GLU A 49 17.32 7.21 1.79
N ALA A 50 16.95 6.13 1.10
CA ALA A 50 17.90 5.42 0.26
C ALA A 50 18.39 6.31 -0.88
N VAL A 51 17.49 7.11 -1.46
CA VAL A 51 17.88 8.04 -2.53
C VAL A 51 18.93 9.04 -2.02
N GLU A 52 18.70 9.57 -0.82
CA GLU A 52 19.64 10.52 -0.26
C GLU A 52 20.99 9.89 0.00
N ASP A 53 20.96 8.66 0.54
CA ASP A 53 22.20 7.95 0.81
C ASP A 53 22.96 7.65 -0.47
N VAL A 54 22.28 7.23 -1.50
CA VAL A 54 22.94 6.94 -2.77
C VAL A 54 23.53 8.21 -3.37
N ARG A 55 22.80 9.31 -3.27
CA ARG A 55 23.33 10.58 -3.79
C ARG A 55 24.61 10.99 -3.07
N GLU A 56 24.65 10.77 -1.78
CA GLU A 56 25.82 11.09 -1.01
C GLU A 56 27.01 10.23 -1.42
N HIS A 57 26.78 8.93 -1.54
CA HIS A 57 27.85 8.03 -1.99
C HIS A 57 28.28 8.34 -3.41
N LEU A 58 27.37 8.80 -4.25
CA LEU A 58 27.69 9.16 -5.60
C LEU A 58 28.64 10.36 -5.62
N ARG A 59 28.37 11.35 -4.78
CA ARG A 59 29.26 12.51 -4.69
C ARG A 59 30.65 12.08 -4.26
N ASP A 60 30.72 11.15 -3.30
CA ASP A 60 32.01 10.66 -2.83
C ASP A 60 32.75 9.91 -3.94
N ALA A 61 32.04 9.10 -4.70
CA ALA A 61 32.64 8.34 -5.77
C ALA A 61 33.13 9.28 -6.88
N GLU A 62 32.37 10.32 -7.16
CA GLU A 62 32.79 11.30 -8.15
C GLU A 62 34.04 12.01 -7.69
N GLY A 63 34.13 12.38 -6.43
CA GLY A 63 35.30 13.00 -5.90
C GLY A 63 36.53 12.12 -5.94
N ALA A 64 36.31 10.80 -5.84
CA ALA A 64 37.41 9.85 -5.91
C ALA A 64 37.70 9.39 -7.33
N SER A 65 36.93 9.85 -8.30
CA SER A 65 37.09 9.47 -9.71
C SER A 65 36.95 7.97 -9.91
N ASP A 66 36.08 7.33 -9.13
CA ASP A 66 35.85 5.89 -9.25
C ASP A 66 34.71 5.69 -10.25
N GLU A 67 35.04 5.57 -11.52
CA GLU A 67 34.06 5.51 -12.57
C GLU A 67 33.12 4.33 -12.47
N ARG A 68 33.65 3.20 -12.01
CA ARG A 68 32.83 2.02 -11.88
C ARG A 68 31.75 2.22 -10.85
N GLN A 69 32.14 2.81 -9.71
CA GLN A 69 31.19 3.05 -8.64
C GLN A 69 30.19 4.13 -9.04
N VAL A 70 30.67 5.16 -9.73
CA VAL A 70 29.79 6.21 -10.22
C VAL A 70 28.71 5.61 -11.13
N ARG A 71 29.10 4.73 -12.02
CA ARG A 71 28.15 4.14 -12.93
C ARG A 71 27.12 3.30 -12.19
N ALA A 72 27.58 2.48 -11.24
CA ALA A 72 26.68 1.62 -10.50
C ALA A 72 25.70 2.44 -9.64
N LEU A 73 26.20 3.50 -9.02
CA LEU A 73 25.35 4.31 -8.17
C LEU A 73 24.35 5.12 -8.97
N ASN A 74 24.72 5.53 -10.18
CA ASN A 74 23.76 6.19 -11.04
C ASN A 74 22.64 5.25 -11.45
N LEU A 75 22.96 3.99 -11.71
CA LEU A 75 21.92 3.02 -12.03
C LEU A 75 21.01 2.78 -10.84
N ALA A 76 21.62 2.69 -9.65
CA ALA A 76 20.81 2.50 -8.45
C ALA A 76 19.89 3.69 -8.22
N LEU A 77 20.40 4.89 -8.43
CA LEU A 77 19.60 6.09 -8.26
C LEU A 77 18.44 6.12 -9.24
N TYR A 78 18.71 5.72 -10.47
CA TYR A 78 17.65 5.67 -11.47
C TYR A 78 16.53 4.71 -11.04
N LYS A 79 16.92 3.52 -10.58
CA LYS A 79 15.93 2.53 -10.17
C LYS A 79 15.17 2.98 -8.92
N LEU A 80 15.86 3.59 -7.99
CA LEU A 80 15.20 4.09 -6.79
C LEU A 80 14.22 5.21 -7.13
N THR A 81 14.57 6.06 -8.07
CA THR A 81 13.69 7.13 -8.49
C THR A 81 12.45 6.58 -9.17
N GLN A 82 12.62 5.54 -9.99
CA GLN A 82 11.47 4.87 -10.59
C GLN A 82 10.57 4.26 -9.53
N LEU A 83 11.18 3.60 -8.57
CA LEU A 83 10.43 2.97 -7.50
C LEU A 83 9.67 4.00 -6.67
N ALA A 84 10.30 5.12 -6.38
CA ALA A 84 9.65 6.19 -5.65
C ALA A 84 8.41 6.67 -6.39
N GLY A 85 8.50 6.80 -7.70
CA GLY A 85 7.36 7.22 -8.51
C GLY A 85 6.24 6.21 -8.47
N GLN A 86 6.58 4.92 -8.49
CA GLN A 86 5.58 3.87 -8.41
C GLN A 86 4.90 3.86 -7.04
N MET A 87 5.67 4.09 -5.99
CA MET A 87 5.10 4.15 -4.65
C MET A 87 4.17 5.33 -4.51
N HIS A 88 4.55 6.45 -5.12
CA HIS A 88 3.68 7.62 -5.08
C HIS A 88 2.35 7.34 -5.76
N LYS A 89 2.37 6.70 -6.92
CA LYS A 89 1.16 6.34 -7.62
C LYS A 89 0.32 5.35 -6.81
N SER A 90 0.98 4.40 -6.19
CA SER A 90 0.29 3.41 -5.37
C SER A 90 -0.39 4.08 -4.18
N ARG A 91 0.28 5.04 -3.58
CA ARG A 91 -0.29 5.75 -2.46
C ARG A 91 -1.52 6.54 -2.87
N ARG A 92 -1.48 7.15 -4.04
CA ARG A 92 -2.64 7.87 -4.54
C ARG A 92 -3.80 6.94 -4.80
N ALA A 93 -3.53 5.78 -5.39
CA ALA A 93 -4.58 4.81 -5.64
C ALA A 93 -5.19 4.31 -4.34
N LEU A 94 -4.36 4.06 -3.35
CA LEU A 94 -4.86 3.63 -2.06
C LEU A 94 -5.68 4.73 -1.39
N ASN A 95 -5.26 5.96 -1.56
CA ASN A 95 -6.02 7.07 -1.02
C ASN A 95 -7.37 7.21 -1.70
N ASP A 96 -7.42 6.96 -3.00
CA ASP A 96 -8.68 6.95 -3.73
C ASP A 96 -9.60 5.87 -3.19
N LEU A 97 -9.05 4.71 -2.89
CA LEU A 97 -9.84 3.63 -2.32
C LEU A 97 -10.38 4.00 -0.94
N ARG A 98 -9.62 4.75 -0.18
CA ARG A 98 -10.10 5.22 1.11
C ARG A 98 -11.29 6.18 0.94
N SER A 99 -11.25 6.99 -0.09
CA SER A 99 -12.37 7.87 -0.38
C SER A 99 -13.59 7.07 -0.81
N ILE A 100 -13.38 6.03 -1.60
CA ILE A 100 -14.47 5.15 -2.00
C ILE A 100 -15.08 4.46 -0.79
N ARG A 101 -14.24 4.08 0.16
CA ARG A 101 -14.74 3.49 1.39
C ARG A 101 -15.67 4.45 2.09
N ARG A 102 -15.31 5.72 2.13
CA ARG A 102 -16.15 6.70 2.74
C ARG A 102 -17.51 6.79 2.03
N LEU A 103 -17.50 6.74 0.72
CA LEU A 103 -18.74 6.76 -0.02
C LEU A 103 -19.61 5.58 0.30
N LEU A 104 -19.00 4.40 0.41
CA LEU A 104 -19.76 3.21 0.67
C LEU A 104 -20.40 3.17 2.04
N PHE A 105 -19.71 3.66 3.04
CA PHE A 105 -20.18 3.50 4.40
C PHE A 105 -20.84 4.74 4.97
N THR A 106 -20.47 5.89 4.51
CA THR A 106 -21.05 7.10 4.99
C THR A 106 -22.41 7.34 4.43
N GLU A 107 -22.67 6.88 3.23
CA GLU A 107 -23.93 7.07 2.67
C GLU A 107 -25.01 6.44 3.42
N ARG A 108 -24.76 5.69 4.41
CA ARG A 108 -25.80 5.14 5.19
C ARG A 108 -26.40 6.14 6.10
N GLY A 109 -25.97 7.32 5.97
CA GLY A 109 -26.62 8.33 6.76
C GLY A 109 -26.04 8.49 8.09
N ASP A 110 -24.90 8.01 8.29
CA ASP A 110 -24.34 8.19 9.46
C ASP A 110 -23.59 9.32 9.55
N ASP A 111 -23.53 10.18 8.74
CA ASP A 111 -22.76 11.31 8.89
C ASP A 111 -23.27 12.22 9.69
#